data_8895098d6b3570eaf79b17185c3ecf52
#
_entry.id   8895098d6b3570eaf79b17185c3ecf52
#
_cell.length_a   1.000
_cell.length_b   1.000
_cell.length_c   1.000
_cell.angle_alpha   90.00
_cell.angle_beta   90.00
_cell.angle_gamma   90.00
#
_symmetry.space_group_name_H-M   'P 1'
#
loop_
_entity.id
_entity.type
_entity.pdbx_description
1 polymer ?
#
loop_
_entity_poly.entity_id
_entity_poly.type
_entity_poly.pdbx_seq_one_letter_code
_entity_poly.pdbx_strand_id
1 'polypeptide(L)'
;MFTKRIIPCLDVNNGRVVKGVNFVNLKDAGDPVEIAAAYDKAGADELVFLDITASSDHRKTVVDMVRKVAEKVFIPFYSRRWDPYSGRFPHASSGRR
;
A
#
# COMPACT_ATOMS: atom_id res chain seq x y z
N MET A 1 26.41 9.83 -12.83
CA MET A 1 26.03 9.38 -11.49
C MET A 1 24.69 8.69 -11.49
N PHE A 2 24.59 7.57 -10.81
CA PHE A 2 23.32 6.83 -10.71
C PHE A 2 22.64 7.15 -9.40
N THR A 3 21.35 7.40 -9.50
CA THR A 3 20.51 7.63 -8.33
C THR A 3 19.56 6.44 -8.20
N LYS A 4 19.63 5.76 -7.07
CA LYS A 4 18.71 4.65 -6.79
C LYS A 4 17.53 5.18 -6.00
N ARG A 5 16.34 4.75 -6.40
CA ARG A 5 15.12 5.09 -5.68
C ARG A 5 14.66 3.88 -4.91
N ILE A 6 14.23 4.11 -3.70
CA ILE A 6 13.70 3.05 -2.85
C ILE A 6 12.18 3.23 -2.80
N ILE A 7 11.46 2.26 -3.38
CA ILE A 7 10.01 2.32 -3.50
C ILE A 7 9.42 1.02 -2.94
N PRO A 8 9.23 0.94 -1.62
CA PRO A 8 8.62 -0.25 -1.04
C PRO A 8 7.20 -0.46 -1.54
N CYS A 9 6.87 -1.74 -1.80
CA CYS A 9 5.53 -2.14 -2.19
C CYS A 9 4.95 -2.98 -1.07
N LEU A 10 3.80 -2.59 -0.55
CA LEU A 10 3.18 -3.23 0.60
C LEU A 10 1.85 -3.85 0.19
N ASP A 11 1.73 -5.16 0.35
CA ASP A 11 0.46 -5.85 0.10
C ASP A 11 -0.50 -5.54 1.23
N VAL A 12 -1.72 -5.14 0.90
CA VAL A 12 -2.72 -4.76 1.87
C VAL A 12 -3.97 -5.63 1.68
N ASN A 13 -4.45 -6.20 2.78
CA ASN A 13 -5.69 -6.97 2.80
C ASN A 13 -6.56 -6.47 3.95
N ASN A 14 -7.76 -6.01 3.64
CA ASN A 14 -8.69 -5.46 4.62
C ASN A 14 -8.08 -4.36 5.49
N GLY A 15 -7.28 -3.48 4.85
CA GLY A 15 -6.69 -2.34 5.54
C GLY A 15 -5.48 -2.67 6.40
N ARG A 16 -4.93 -3.88 6.29
CA ARG A 16 -3.73 -4.30 7.04
C ARG A 16 -2.65 -4.74 6.08
N VAL A 17 -1.41 -4.41 6.40
CA VAL A 17 -0.29 -4.93 5.62
C VAL A 17 -0.13 -6.41 5.92
N VAL A 18 0.05 -7.21 4.88
CA VAL A 18 0.13 -8.66 5.01
C VAL A 18 1.36 -9.19 4.29
N LYS A 19 1.75 -10.40 4.67
CA LYS A 19 2.80 -11.14 3.99
C LYS A 19 2.27 -12.50 3.58
N GLY A 20 2.67 -12.96 2.41
CA GLY A 20 2.26 -14.28 1.93
C GLY A 20 2.93 -14.55 0.60
N VAL A 21 2.85 -15.80 0.18
CA VAL A 21 3.36 -16.23 -1.12
C VAL A 21 2.16 -16.45 -2.03
N ASN A 22 2.14 -15.75 -3.17
CA ASN A 22 1.04 -15.83 -4.14
C ASN A 22 -0.33 -15.60 -3.49
N PHE A 23 -0.38 -14.72 -2.49
CA PHE A 23 -1.60 -14.35 -1.77
C PHE A 23 -2.22 -15.54 -1.02
N VAL A 24 -1.43 -16.55 -0.70
CA VAL A 24 -1.87 -17.72 0.05
C VAL A 24 -1.25 -17.67 1.45
N ASN A 25 -2.04 -18.07 2.46
CA ASN A 25 -1.60 -18.07 3.85
C ASN A 25 -1.11 -16.69 4.31
N LEU A 26 -1.91 -15.67 4.02
CA LEU A 26 -1.58 -14.29 4.37
C LEU A 26 -1.48 -14.12 5.88
N LYS A 27 -0.41 -13.48 6.31
CA LYS A 27 -0.21 -13.16 7.71
C LYS A 27 -0.17 -11.66 7.88
N ASP A 28 -0.82 -11.18 8.94
CA ASP A 28 -0.82 -9.77 9.27
C ASP A 28 0.60 -9.31 9.61
N ALA A 29 1.09 -8.30 8.90
CA ALA A 29 2.41 -7.73 9.14
C ALA A 29 2.33 -6.38 9.84
N GLY A 30 1.14 -5.81 10.01
CA GLY A 30 0.96 -4.61 10.81
C GLY A 30 0.07 -3.56 10.20
N ASP A 31 0.00 -2.43 10.88
CA ASP A 31 -0.79 -1.27 10.48
C ASP A 31 -0.08 -0.54 9.34
N PRO A 32 -0.76 -0.32 8.21
CA PRO A 32 -0.14 0.41 7.08
C PRO A 32 0.35 1.80 7.45
N VAL A 33 -0.31 2.49 8.36
CA VAL A 33 0.11 3.84 8.76
C VAL A 33 1.46 3.79 9.48
N GLU A 34 1.62 2.87 10.41
CA GLU A 34 2.87 2.73 11.17
C GLU A 34 4.02 2.28 10.27
N ILE A 35 3.74 1.31 9.39
CA ILE A 35 4.76 0.80 8.47
C ILE A 35 5.18 1.87 7.49
N ALA A 36 4.21 2.62 6.95
CA ALA A 36 4.49 3.70 6.02
C ALA A 36 5.34 4.79 6.68
N ALA A 37 5.00 5.15 7.93
CA ALA A 37 5.77 6.15 8.66
C ALA A 37 7.19 5.69 8.91
N ALA A 38 7.39 4.41 9.19
CA ALA A 38 8.72 3.85 9.39
C ALA A 38 9.57 3.92 8.12
N TYR A 39 8.97 3.61 6.96
CA TYR A 39 9.67 3.72 5.68
C TYR A 39 10.00 5.16 5.35
N ASP A 40 9.08 6.09 5.59
CA ASP A 40 9.33 7.51 5.38
C ASP A 40 10.52 7.97 6.22
N LYS A 41 10.52 7.62 7.49
CA LYS A 41 11.60 7.98 8.40
C LYS A 41 12.93 7.35 7.99
N ALA A 42 12.87 6.15 7.43
CA ALA A 42 14.08 5.43 6.99
C ALA A 42 14.63 5.94 5.66
N GLY A 43 13.95 6.86 4.99
CA GLY A 43 14.46 7.48 3.78
C GLY A 43 13.94 6.90 2.48
N ALA A 44 12.84 6.15 2.50
CA ALA A 44 12.22 5.69 1.25
C ALA A 44 11.80 6.89 0.41
N ASP A 45 11.85 6.73 -0.90
CA ASP A 45 11.50 7.81 -1.82
C ASP A 45 10.00 7.88 -2.10
N GLU A 46 9.35 6.74 -2.19
CA GLU A 46 7.92 6.62 -2.44
C GLU A 46 7.40 5.34 -1.81
N LEU A 47 6.08 5.21 -1.74
CA LEU A 47 5.45 3.99 -1.26
C LEU A 47 4.35 3.57 -2.22
N VAL A 48 4.15 2.26 -2.36
CA VAL A 48 3.05 1.71 -3.14
C VAL A 48 2.29 0.71 -2.29
N PHE A 49 0.99 0.92 -2.16
CA PHE A 49 0.10 -0.03 -1.51
C PHE A 49 -0.61 -0.84 -2.58
N LEU A 50 -0.46 -2.14 -2.51
CA LEU A 50 -1.10 -3.07 -3.44
C LEU A 50 -2.25 -3.73 -2.71
N ASP A 51 -3.47 -3.26 -2.98
CA ASP A 51 -4.66 -3.75 -2.29
C ASP A 51 -5.14 -5.05 -2.95
N ILE A 52 -5.03 -6.14 -2.21
CA ILE A 52 -5.44 -7.47 -2.67
C ILE A 52 -6.73 -7.92 -1.99
N THR A 53 -7.46 -7.00 -1.36
CA THR A 53 -8.71 -7.31 -0.69
C THR A 53 -9.75 -7.86 -1.66
N ALA A 54 -10.31 -9.01 -1.33
CA ALA A 54 -11.33 -9.64 -2.17
C ALA A 54 -12.74 -9.08 -1.91
N SER A 55 -12.94 -8.44 -0.78
CA SER A 55 -14.25 -7.94 -0.37
C SER A 55 -14.71 -6.78 -1.25
N SER A 56 -16.01 -6.75 -1.54
CA SER A 56 -16.61 -5.63 -2.27
C SER A 56 -16.67 -4.35 -1.44
N ASP A 57 -16.53 -4.46 -0.12
CA ASP A 57 -16.58 -3.32 0.78
C ASP A 57 -15.21 -2.66 1.02
N HIS A 58 -14.21 -3.04 0.24
CA HIS A 58 -12.85 -2.58 0.43
C HIS A 58 -12.68 -1.07 0.26
N ARG A 59 -13.55 -0.42 -0.52
CA ARG A 59 -13.39 0.99 -0.86
C ARG A 59 -13.30 1.90 0.36
N LYS A 60 -14.21 1.72 1.31
CA LYS A 60 -14.20 2.53 2.53
C LYS A 60 -12.93 2.32 3.33
N THR A 61 -12.51 1.07 3.45
CA THR A 61 -11.29 0.71 4.17
C THR A 61 -10.07 1.34 3.53
N VAL A 62 -9.98 1.32 2.20
CA VAL A 62 -8.86 1.90 1.47
C VAL A 62 -8.85 3.42 1.63
N VAL A 63 -10.01 4.08 1.53
CA VAL A 63 -10.10 5.53 1.70
C VAL A 63 -9.63 5.93 3.10
N ASP A 64 -10.08 5.22 4.13
CA ASP A 64 -9.65 5.50 5.49
C ASP A 64 -8.16 5.30 5.67
N MET A 65 -7.61 4.22 5.11
CA MET A 65 -6.18 3.95 5.16
C MET A 65 -5.38 5.06 4.50
N VAL A 66 -5.76 5.45 3.29
CA VAL A 66 -5.08 6.51 2.54
C VAL A 66 -5.09 7.81 3.31
N ARG A 67 -6.23 8.15 3.91
CA ARG A 67 -6.34 9.39 4.70
C ARG A 67 -5.39 9.37 5.89
N LYS A 68 -5.35 8.27 6.61
CA LYS A 68 -4.49 8.14 7.80
C LYS A 68 -3.02 8.16 7.42
N VAL A 69 -2.65 7.50 6.34
CA VAL A 69 -1.28 7.52 5.85
C VAL A 69 -0.88 8.95 5.46
N ALA A 70 -1.77 9.68 4.78
CA ALA A 70 -1.49 11.04 4.37
C ALA A 70 -1.21 11.97 5.55
N GLU A 71 -1.78 11.68 6.71
CA GLU A 71 -1.54 12.49 7.91
C GLU A 71 -0.16 12.27 8.52
N LYS A 72 0.47 11.12 8.25
CA LYS A 72 1.72 10.73 8.92
C LYS A 72 2.93 10.67 7.99
N VAL A 73 2.70 10.64 6.68
CA VAL A 73 3.76 10.37 5.70
C VAL A 73 3.90 11.56 4.78
N PHE A 74 5.14 11.99 4.55
CA PHE A 74 5.44 13.14 3.70
C PHE A 74 5.87 12.74 2.29
N ILE A 75 6.38 11.53 2.10
CA ILE A 75 6.77 11.07 0.78
C ILE A 75 5.53 10.73 -0.05
N PRO A 76 5.63 10.80 -1.38
CA PRO A 76 4.52 10.40 -2.24
C PRO A 76 4.17 8.93 -2.05
N PHE A 77 2.90 8.63 -2.12
CA PHE A 77 2.47 7.24 -2.07
C PHE A 77 1.27 7.03 -2.97
N TYR A 78 1.06 5.76 -3.36
CA TYR A 78 0.04 5.37 -4.31
C TYR A 78 -0.65 4.12 -3.79
N SER A 79 -1.95 3.99 -4.12
CA SER A 79 -2.71 2.80 -3.79
C SER A 79 -3.26 2.20 -5.08
N ARG A 80 -3.03 0.91 -5.29
CA ARG A 80 -3.50 0.18 -6.47
C ARG A 80 -4.26 -1.04 -6.01
N ARG A 81 -5.39 -1.30 -6.66
CA ARG A 81 -6.21 -2.47 -6.35
C ARG A 81 -5.92 -3.58 -7.33
N TRP A 82 -5.78 -4.81 -6.83
CA TRP A 82 -5.65 -5.98 -7.67
C TRP A 82 -6.96 -6.25 -8.42
N ASP A 83 -6.87 -6.50 -9.71
CA ASP A 83 -8.01 -6.85 -10.54
C ASP A 83 -7.94 -8.33 -10.89
N PRO A 84 -8.82 -9.18 -10.30
CA PRO A 84 -8.78 -10.61 -10.56
C PRO A 84 -9.15 -10.99 -12.00
N TYR A 85 -9.88 -10.12 -12.70
CA TYR A 85 -10.29 -10.40 -14.07
C TYR A 85 -9.17 -10.18 -15.05
N SER A 86 -8.36 -9.16 -14.88
CA SER A 86 -7.21 -8.89 -15.75
C SER A 86 -5.92 -9.52 -15.25
N GLY A 87 -5.88 -9.91 -13.96
CA GLY A 87 -4.68 -10.45 -13.35
C GLY A 87 -3.58 -9.44 -13.17
N ARG A 88 -3.92 -8.18 -12.98
CA ARG A 88 -2.94 -7.11 -12.80
C ARG A 88 -3.52 -5.97 -11.96
N PHE A 89 -2.65 -5.04 -11.60
CA PHE A 89 -3.06 -3.82 -10.91
C PHE A 89 -3.35 -2.74 -11.94
N PRO A 90 -4.53 -2.09 -11.86
CA PRO A 90 -4.86 -0.97 -12.74
C PRO A 90 -4.13 0.30 -12.31
N HIS A 91 -4.58 1.45 -12.81
CA HIS A 91 -3.95 2.73 -12.49
C HIS A 91 -3.85 2.96 -10.99
N ALA A 92 -2.70 3.52 -10.59
CA ALA A 92 -2.49 3.91 -9.21
C ALA A 92 -3.37 5.11 -8.85
N SER A 93 -3.91 5.07 -7.62
CA SER A 93 -4.61 6.21 -7.05
C SER A 93 -3.67 6.90 -6.09
N SER A 94 -3.40 8.18 -6.34
CA SER A 94 -2.53 8.93 -5.45
C SER A 94 -3.29 9.32 -4.19
N GLY A 95 -2.73 9.05 -3.03
CA GLY A 95 -3.28 9.48 -1.77
C GLY A 95 -2.75 10.83 -1.34
N ARG A 96 -1.90 11.44 -2.15
CA ARG A 96 -1.24 12.68 -1.83
C ARG A 96 -1.14 13.56 -3.05
N ARG A 97 -1.27 14.82 -2.84
CA ARG A 97 -1.11 15.82 -3.90
C ARG A 97 0.08 16.69 -3.64
#